data_4bcfa120cb0551ae0d874a11e405c950
#
_entry.id   4bcfa120cb0551ae0d874a11e405c950
#
_cell.length_a   1.000
_cell.length_b   1.000
_cell.length_c   1.000
_cell.angle_alpha   90.00
_cell.angle_beta   90.00
_cell.angle_gamma   90.00
#
_symmetry.space_group_name_H-M   'P 1'
#
loop_
_entity.id
_entity.type
_entity.pdbx_description
1 polymer ?
#
loop_
_entity_poly.entity_id
_entity_poly.type
_entity_poly.pdbx_seq_one_letter_code
_entity_poly.pdbx_strand_id
1 'polypeptide(L)'
;LLRDMIDEHLVNMRDVDQDRPHPTLRGHLHSLAACSDLKENLSMAILAAAAESPEFLDPLRTVIEGDQSKITSETTDPIGAHIILAALDGLRFQNLLGMPPYDNDTREKMQHRLESMINELR
;
A
#
# COMPACT_ATOMS: atom_id res chain seq x y z
N LEU A 1 16.34 -0.11 8.41
CA LEU A 1 15.35 -1.13 8.04
C LEU A 1 14.02 -0.49 7.64
N LEU A 2 13.40 0.25 8.54
CA LEU A 2 12.14 0.95 8.22
C LEU A 2 12.34 1.96 7.09
N ARG A 3 13.44 2.71 7.12
CA ARG A 3 13.78 3.67 6.06
C ARG A 3 13.93 2.97 4.71
N ASP A 4 14.57 1.80 4.66
CA ASP A 4 14.73 1.05 3.42
C ASP A 4 13.39 0.61 2.85
N MET A 5 12.45 0.18 3.70
CA MET A 5 11.10 -0.16 3.28
C MET A 5 10.34 1.04 2.72
N ILE A 6 10.47 2.20 3.38
CA ILE A 6 9.86 3.44 2.93
C ILE A 6 10.46 3.86 1.57
N ASP A 7 11.78 3.81 1.42
CA ASP A 7 12.46 4.16 0.19
C ASP A 7 12.03 3.27 -0.97
N GLU A 8 11.91 1.95 -0.73
CA GLU A 8 11.42 1.01 -1.74
C GLU A 8 9.97 1.30 -2.13
N HIS A 9 9.11 1.59 -1.15
CA HIS A 9 7.74 1.99 -1.41
C HIS A 9 7.68 3.23 -2.30
N LEU A 10 8.49 4.25 -2.00
CA LEU A 10 8.55 5.47 -2.79
C LEU A 10 9.04 5.22 -4.23
N VAL A 11 10.00 4.32 -4.41
CA VAL A 11 10.45 3.91 -5.75
C VAL A 11 9.31 3.24 -6.52
N ASN A 12 8.61 2.30 -5.90
CA ASN A 12 7.46 1.64 -6.52
C ASN A 12 6.35 2.63 -6.89
N MET A 13 6.13 3.65 -6.07
CA MET A 13 5.14 4.70 -6.35
C MET A 13 5.52 5.55 -7.58
N ARG A 14 6.82 5.76 -7.81
CA ARG A 14 7.30 6.54 -8.97
C ARG A 14 7.24 5.78 -10.27
N ASP A 15 7.26 4.45 -10.24
CA ASP A 15 7.22 3.61 -11.44
C ASP A 15 5.86 3.62 -12.15
N VAL A 16 4.86 4.23 -11.54
CA VAL A 16 3.52 4.34 -12.12
C VAL A 16 3.41 5.60 -12.96
N ASP A 17 2.68 5.48 -14.09
CA ASP A 17 2.39 6.60 -14.98
C ASP A 17 1.59 7.68 -14.24
N GLN A 18 2.22 8.82 -14.01
CA GLN A 18 1.62 9.94 -13.29
C GLN A 18 0.55 10.68 -14.10
N ASP A 19 0.48 10.44 -15.41
CA ASP A 19 -0.53 11.06 -16.29
C ASP A 19 -1.86 10.32 -16.28
N ARG A 20 -1.91 9.10 -15.74
CA ARG A 20 -3.15 8.35 -15.58
C ARG A 20 -3.95 8.87 -14.38
N PRO A 21 -5.32 8.77 -14.42
CA PRO A 21 -6.13 9.13 -13.25
C PRO A 21 -5.75 8.31 -12.02
N HIS A 22 -5.81 8.93 -10.85
CA HIS A 22 -5.53 8.28 -9.56
C HIS A 22 -4.12 7.69 -9.46
N PRO A 23 -3.07 8.46 -9.74
CA PRO A 23 -1.71 7.90 -9.78
C PRO A 23 -1.25 7.34 -8.43
N THR A 24 -1.65 7.94 -7.31
CA THR A 24 -1.25 7.47 -5.98
C THR A 24 -1.87 6.11 -5.66
N LEU A 25 -3.17 5.91 -5.91
CA LEU A 25 -3.82 4.60 -5.75
C LEU A 25 -3.19 3.55 -6.66
N ARG A 26 -2.89 3.89 -7.90
CA ARG A 26 -2.20 2.99 -8.83
C ARG A 26 -0.80 2.63 -8.35
N GLY A 27 -0.11 3.57 -7.73
CA GLY A 27 1.18 3.33 -7.10
C GLY A 27 1.07 2.32 -5.95
N HIS A 28 0.06 2.44 -5.10
CA HIS A 28 -0.18 1.47 -4.04
C HIS A 28 -0.49 0.07 -4.58
N LEU A 29 -1.28 -0.03 -5.64
CA LEU A 29 -1.55 -1.30 -6.31
C LEU A 29 -0.26 -1.92 -6.89
N HIS A 30 0.56 -1.13 -7.55
CA HIS A 30 1.85 -1.56 -8.09
C HIS A 30 2.78 -2.04 -6.97
N SER A 31 2.87 -1.30 -5.87
CA SER A 31 3.68 -1.66 -4.71
C SER A 31 3.21 -2.98 -4.08
N LEU A 32 1.91 -3.21 -4.00
CA LEU A 32 1.35 -4.47 -3.51
C LEU A 32 1.78 -5.65 -4.40
N ALA A 33 1.71 -5.50 -5.73
CA ALA A 33 2.11 -6.55 -6.68
C ALA A 33 3.62 -6.83 -6.65
N ALA A 34 4.44 -5.83 -6.33
CA ALA A 34 5.90 -5.95 -6.25
C ALA A 34 6.40 -6.45 -4.89
N CYS A 35 5.50 -6.65 -3.91
CA CYS A 35 5.87 -7.11 -2.57
C CYS A 35 6.45 -8.53 -2.63
N SER A 36 7.64 -8.74 -2.04
CA SER A 36 8.33 -10.04 -2.03
C SER A 36 8.28 -10.69 -0.66
N ASP A 37 8.32 -12.03 -0.64
CA ASP A 37 8.25 -12.85 0.58
C ASP A 37 9.45 -12.62 1.53
N LEU A 38 10.58 -12.13 1.02
CA LEU A 38 11.79 -11.88 1.80
C LEU A 38 11.62 -10.82 2.89
N LYS A 39 10.53 -10.03 2.86
CA LYS A 39 10.28 -8.94 3.79
C LYS A 39 9.45 -9.34 5.01
N GLU A 40 8.89 -10.54 5.03
CA GLU A 40 8.00 -10.99 6.11
C GLU A 40 8.69 -10.94 7.48
N ASN A 41 9.88 -11.55 7.60
CA ASN A 41 10.62 -11.59 8.87
C ASN A 41 11.03 -10.19 9.33
N LEU A 42 11.38 -9.31 8.39
CA LEU A 42 11.75 -7.94 8.66
C LEU A 42 10.56 -7.14 9.17
N SER A 43 9.40 -7.34 8.57
CA SER A 43 8.15 -6.66 8.95
C SER A 43 7.70 -7.04 10.36
N MET A 44 7.84 -8.30 10.74
CA MET A 44 7.54 -8.74 12.09
C MET A 44 8.47 -8.09 13.12
N ALA A 45 9.77 -7.97 12.81
CA ALA A 45 10.73 -7.27 13.66
C ALA A 45 10.37 -5.78 13.84
N ILE A 46 9.93 -5.13 12.77
CA ILE A 46 9.48 -3.73 12.80
C ILE A 46 8.24 -3.58 13.67
N LEU A 47 7.26 -4.48 13.55
CA LEU A 47 6.06 -4.46 14.38
C LEU A 47 6.38 -4.66 15.85
N ALA A 48 7.31 -5.57 16.19
CA ALA A 48 7.74 -5.80 17.56
C ALA A 48 8.43 -4.55 18.14
N ALA A 49 9.29 -3.91 17.37
CA ALA A 49 9.95 -2.67 17.78
C ALA A 49 8.94 -1.54 17.99
N ALA A 50 7.93 -1.44 17.12
CA ALA A 50 6.87 -0.43 17.22
C ALA A 50 5.98 -0.64 18.44
N ALA A 51 5.79 -1.87 18.89
CA ALA A 51 5.01 -2.19 20.09
C ALA A 51 5.70 -1.65 21.35
N GLU A 52 7.04 -1.65 21.39
CA GLU A 52 7.82 -1.10 22.51
C GLU A 52 7.97 0.42 22.43
N SER A 53 8.06 0.97 21.22
CA SER A 53 8.26 2.41 21.01
C SER A 53 7.41 2.87 19.81
N PRO A 54 6.18 3.36 20.06
CA PRO A 54 5.28 3.80 18.98
C PRO A 54 5.89 4.90 18.10
N GLU A 55 6.77 5.75 18.63
CA GLU A 55 7.44 6.81 17.87
C GLU A 55 8.34 6.26 16.76
N PHE A 56 8.72 4.99 16.85
CA PHE A 56 9.48 4.32 15.79
C PHE A 56 8.79 4.39 14.44
N LEU A 57 7.44 4.45 14.43
CA LEU A 57 6.63 4.52 13.22
C LEU A 57 6.39 5.94 12.70
N ASP A 58 6.90 6.98 13.36
CA ASP A 58 6.64 8.37 12.95
C ASP A 58 7.04 8.66 11.48
N PRO A 59 8.19 8.19 10.96
CA PRO A 59 8.50 8.37 9.53
C PRO A 59 7.46 7.74 8.62
N LEU A 60 6.92 6.57 8.98
CA LEU A 60 5.89 5.88 8.22
C LEU A 60 4.57 6.66 8.28
N ARG A 61 4.19 7.19 9.43
CA ARG A 61 2.98 8.01 9.57
C ARG A 61 3.02 9.23 8.65
N THR A 62 4.17 9.88 8.55
CA THR A 62 4.35 11.03 7.66
C THR A 62 4.10 10.65 6.20
N VAL A 63 4.62 9.51 5.76
CA VAL A 63 4.39 9.01 4.39
C VAL A 63 2.91 8.70 4.17
N ILE A 64 2.27 8.03 5.12
CA ILE A 64 0.84 7.67 5.03
C ILE A 64 -0.03 8.92 4.93
N GLU A 65 0.21 9.91 5.77
CA GLU A 65 -0.54 11.18 5.74
C GLU A 65 -0.36 11.90 4.40
N GLY A 66 0.85 11.91 3.87
CA GLY A 66 1.15 12.48 2.55
C GLY A 66 0.40 11.77 1.44
N ASP A 67 0.39 10.45 1.46
CA ASP A 67 -0.33 9.64 0.47
C ASP A 67 -1.85 9.86 0.57
N GLN A 68 -2.40 9.92 1.77
CA GLN A 68 -3.83 10.19 1.99
C GLN A 68 -4.23 11.55 1.44
N SER A 69 -3.39 12.58 1.64
CA SER A 69 -3.63 13.92 1.09
C SER A 69 -3.62 13.92 -0.43
N LYS A 70 -2.66 13.23 -1.05
CA LYS A 70 -2.58 13.11 -2.50
C LYS A 70 -3.81 12.39 -3.06
N ILE A 71 -4.19 11.28 -2.46
CA ILE A 71 -5.35 10.49 -2.89
C ILE A 71 -6.61 11.37 -2.84
N THR A 72 -6.80 12.12 -1.76
CA THR A 72 -7.94 13.04 -1.63
C THR A 72 -7.97 14.08 -2.75
N SER A 73 -6.79 14.63 -3.12
CA SER A 73 -6.69 15.65 -4.16
C SER A 73 -6.89 15.10 -5.58
N GLU A 74 -6.72 13.80 -5.78
CA GLU A 74 -6.75 13.16 -7.10
C GLU A 74 -8.14 12.64 -7.50
N THR A 75 -9.15 12.83 -6.66
CA THR A 75 -10.49 12.28 -6.89
C THR A 75 -11.59 13.27 -6.51
N THR A 76 -12.76 13.09 -7.11
CA THR A 76 -14.00 13.77 -6.66
C THR A 76 -14.82 12.89 -5.71
N ASP A 77 -14.37 11.66 -5.45
CA ASP A 77 -14.98 10.73 -4.50
C ASP A 77 -13.95 10.25 -3.46
N PRO A 78 -13.60 11.11 -2.47
CA PRO A 78 -12.60 10.75 -1.47
C PRO A 78 -12.97 9.50 -0.66
N ILE A 79 -14.23 9.30 -0.35
CA ILE A 79 -14.67 8.14 0.43
C ILE A 79 -14.42 6.85 -0.34
N GLY A 80 -14.81 6.80 -1.61
CA GLY A 80 -14.54 5.64 -2.46
C GLY A 80 -13.04 5.38 -2.59
N ALA A 81 -12.24 6.43 -2.79
CA ALA A 81 -10.79 6.33 -2.90
C ALA A 81 -10.16 5.76 -1.63
N HIS A 82 -10.56 6.23 -0.46
CA HIS A 82 -10.00 5.74 0.80
C HIS A 82 -10.47 4.34 1.17
N ILE A 83 -11.64 3.90 0.72
CA ILE A 83 -12.07 2.51 0.84
C ILE A 83 -11.16 1.60 0.02
N ILE A 84 -10.83 1.99 -1.20
CA ILE A 84 -9.87 1.25 -2.05
C ILE A 84 -8.50 1.19 -1.39
N LEU A 85 -8.01 2.31 -0.85
CA LEU A 85 -6.74 2.35 -0.12
C LEU A 85 -6.75 1.40 1.07
N ALA A 86 -7.82 1.37 1.84
CA ALA A 86 -7.95 0.46 2.99
C ALA A 86 -7.87 -1.01 2.55
N ALA A 87 -8.47 -1.36 1.41
CA ALA A 87 -8.36 -2.71 0.86
C ALA A 87 -6.93 -3.05 0.43
N LEU A 88 -6.25 -2.12 -0.25
CA LEU A 88 -4.84 -2.28 -0.64
C LEU A 88 -3.93 -2.44 0.57
N ASP A 89 -4.13 -1.60 1.60
CA ASP A 89 -3.35 -1.66 2.84
C ASP A 89 -3.61 -2.96 3.59
N GLY A 90 -4.86 -3.43 3.63
CA GLY A 90 -5.21 -4.68 4.27
C GLY A 90 -4.54 -5.88 3.62
N LEU A 91 -4.51 -5.94 2.30
CA LEU A 91 -3.81 -7.00 1.57
C LEU A 91 -2.31 -6.94 1.80
N ARG A 92 -1.73 -5.74 1.77
CA ARG A 92 -0.31 -5.55 2.06
C ARG A 92 0.03 -6.01 3.47
N PHE A 93 -0.78 -5.63 4.45
CA PHE A 93 -0.57 -5.98 5.85
C PHE A 93 -0.61 -7.51 6.05
N GLN A 94 -1.55 -8.20 5.41
CA GLN A 94 -1.61 -9.66 5.43
C GLN A 94 -0.36 -10.29 4.85
N ASN A 95 0.14 -9.75 3.72
CA ASN A 95 1.38 -10.23 3.11
C ASN A 95 2.58 -10.02 4.05
N LEU A 96 2.67 -8.86 4.69
CA LEU A 96 3.75 -8.53 5.62
C LEU A 96 3.78 -9.43 6.84
N LEU A 97 2.62 -9.84 7.33
CA LEU A 97 2.52 -10.72 8.49
C LEU A 97 2.70 -12.21 8.15
N GLY A 98 2.93 -12.54 6.88
CA GLY A 98 3.05 -13.93 6.46
C GLY A 98 1.77 -14.74 6.66
N MET A 99 0.63 -14.08 6.64
CA MET A 99 -0.69 -14.71 6.81
C MET A 99 -1.56 -14.46 5.59
N PRO A 100 -1.17 -14.97 4.38
CA PRO A 100 -2.03 -14.84 3.22
C PRO A 100 -3.18 -15.85 3.34
N PRO A 101 -4.42 -15.40 3.63
CA PRO A 101 -5.57 -16.31 3.68
C PRO A 101 -6.01 -16.75 2.29
N TYR A 102 -5.41 -16.19 1.23
CA TYR A 102 -5.78 -16.44 -0.14
C TYR A 102 -4.66 -17.10 -0.90
N ASP A 103 -5.02 -18.00 -1.84
CA ASP A 103 -4.05 -18.55 -2.78
C ASP A 103 -3.63 -17.49 -3.83
N ASN A 104 -2.62 -17.81 -4.64
CA ASN A 104 -2.09 -16.86 -5.63
C ASN A 104 -3.13 -16.47 -6.67
N ASP A 105 -3.95 -17.41 -7.14
CA ASP A 105 -4.99 -17.13 -8.12
C ASP A 105 -6.03 -16.15 -7.57
N THR A 106 -6.49 -16.38 -6.35
CA THR A 106 -7.44 -15.49 -5.69
C THR A 106 -6.85 -14.10 -5.48
N ARG A 107 -5.58 -14.01 -5.05
CA ARG A 107 -4.90 -12.71 -4.86
C ARG A 107 -4.80 -11.94 -6.17
N GLU A 108 -4.45 -12.60 -7.28
CA GLU A 108 -4.41 -11.96 -8.59
C GLU A 108 -5.78 -11.44 -9.01
N LYS A 109 -6.83 -12.22 -8.80
CA LYS A 109 -8.20 -11.79 -9.08
C LYS A 109 -8.62 -10.58 -8.24
N MET A 110 -8.23 -10.55 -6.98
CA MET A 110 -8.49 -9.40 -6.11
C MET A 110 -7.75 -8.16 -6.60
N GLN A 111 -6.49 -8.28 -7.00
CA GLN A 111 -5.72 -7.18 -7.56
C GLN A 111 -6.35 -6.64 -8.85
N HIS A 112 -6.80 -7.53 -9.74
CA HIS A 112 -7.51 -7.12 -10.95
C HIS A 112 -8.83 -6.40 -10.64
N ARG A 113 -9.56 -6.86 -9.64
CA ARG A 113 -10.80 -6.20 -9.22
C ARG A 113 -10.50 -4.81 -8.66
N LEU A 114 -9.45 -4.66 -7.85
CA LEU A 114 -9.03 -3.36 -7.33
C LEU A 114 -8.62 -2.42 -8.46
N GLU A 115 -7.90 -2.91 -9.46
CA GLU A 115 -7.58 -2.10 -10.64
C GLU A 115 -8.84 -1.61 -11.35
N SER A 116 -9.82 -2.48 -11.53
CA SER A 116 -11.11 -2.09 -12.12
C SER A 116 -11.83 -1.04 -11.29
N MET A 117 -11.79 -1.17 -9.96
CA MET A 117 -12.40 -0.18 -9.06
C MET A 117 -11.72 1.18 -9.17
N ILE A 118 -10.39 1.20 -9.29
CA ILE A 118 -9.63 2.42 -9.52
C ILE A 118 -10.00 3.05 -10.87
N ASN A 119 -10.13 2.22 -11.91
CA ASN A 119 -10.51 2.69 -13.25
C ASN A 119 -11.90 3.33 -13.28
N GLU A 120 -12.82 2.87 -12.45
CA GLU A 120 -14.18 3.38 -12.35
C GLU A 120 -14.32 4.56 -11.37
N LEU A 121 -13.31 4.81 -10.55
CA LEU A 121 -13.32 5.87 -9.55
C LEU A 121 -13.28 7.23 -10.23
N ARG A 122 -14.08 8.15 -9.73
CA ARG A 122 -14.15 9.53 -10.21
C ARG A 122 -13.13 10.45 -9.47
#